data_1dffcaedb4a8d828d73a081cc220ce7d
#
_entry.id   1dffcaedb4a8d828d73a081cc220ce7d
#
_cell.length_a   1.000
_cell.length_b   1.000
_cell.length_c   1.000
_cell.angle_alpha   90.00
_cell.angle_beta   90.00
_cell.angle_gamma   90.00
#
_symmetry.space_group_name_H-M   'P 1'
#
loop_
_entity.id
_entity.type
_entity.pdbx_description
1 polymer ?
#
loop_
_entity_poly.entity_id
_entity_poly.type
_entity_poly.pdbx_seq_one_letter_code
_entity_poly.pdbx_strand_id
1 'polypeptide(L)'
;YTIASSPTEKRFLDLTIKREEKGVFSRFLHDEFRPGATLEAAGPQGVFTFTGSEASSLVLIGAGVGVTPLVSVLRYLTATKWPGNVALLFVC
;
A
#
# COMPACT_ATOMS: atom_id res chain seq x y z
N TYR A 1 7.53 -5.07 -2.40
CA TYR A 1 6.11 -5.04 -2.02
C TYR A 1 5.75 -3.72 -1.35
N THR A 2 4.52 -3.28 -1.53
CA THR A 2 4.09 -1.96 -1.13
C THR A 2 3.29 -2.02 0.17
N ILE A 3 3.58 -1.09 1.08
CA ILE A 3 2.81 -0.94 2.32
C ILE A 3 1.44 -0.35 1.98
N ALA A 4 0.38 -1.04 2.35
CA ALA A 4 -1.00 -0.60 2.12
C ALA A 4 -1.64 0.05 3.35
N SER A 5 -1.08 -0.16 4.54
CA SER A 5 -1.55 0.52 5.75
C SER A 5 -1.13 1.98 5.78
N SER A 6 -1.85 2.77 6.57
CA SER A 6 -1.48 4.18 6.79
C SER A 6 -0.18 4.27 7.60
N PRO A 7 0.68 5.27 7.31
CA PRO A 7 1.81 5.58 8.20
C PRO A 7 1.40 5.97 9.61
N THR A 8 0.15 6.32 9.83
CA THR A 8 -0.38 6.60 11.17
C THR A 8 -0.62 5.33 12.00
N GLU A 9 -0.72 4.17 11.35
CA GLU A 9 -0.84 2.88 12.03
C GLU A 9 0.55 2.39 12.45
N LYS A 10 0.78 2.32 13.76
CA LYS A 10 2.10 2.00 14.31
C LYS A 10 2.23 0.57 14.83
N ARG A 11 1.12 -0.19 14.84
CA ARG A 11 1.11 -1.54 15.41
C ARG A 11 1.44 -2.62 14.39
N PHE A 12 1.16 -2.38 13.12
CA PHE A 12 1.35 -3.37 12.06
C PHE A 12 1.53 -2.69 10.70
N LEU A 13 1.98 -3.48 9.74
CA LEU A 13 2.00 -3.12 8.32
C LEU A 13 1.07 -4.07 7.57
N ASP A 14 0.22 -3.52 6.70
CA ASP A 14 -0.56 -4.31 5.76
C ASP A 14 0.17 -4.38 4.42
N LEU A 15 0.30 -5.59 3.91
CA LEU A 15 0.79 -5.84 2.56
C LEU A 15 -0.26 -6.65 1.83
N THR A 16 -0.63 -6.22 0.63
CA THR A 16 -1.49 -6.99 -0.26
C THR A 16 -0.63 -7.53 -1.38
N ILE A 17 -0.48 -8.83 -1.42
CA ILE A 17 0.46 -9.49 -2.31
C ILE A 17 -0.30 -10.37 -3.29
N LYS A 18 -0.21 -10.03 -4.57
CA LYS A 18 -0.77 -10.85 -5.64
C LYS A 18 0.09 -12.11 -5.79
N ARG A 19 -0.56 -13.26 -5.86
CA ARG A 19 0.12 -14.53 -6.15
C ARG A 19 0.47 -14.57 -7.63
N GLU A 20 1.74 -14.36 -7.96
CA GLU A 20 2.21 -14.44 -9.33
C GLU A 20 2.51 -15.88 -9.69
N GLU A 21 1.99 -16.31 -10.84
CA GLU A 21 2.11 -17.71 -11.29
C GLU A 21 3.57 -18.16 -11.39
N LYS A 22 4.45 -17.28 -11.83
CA LYS A 22 5.88 -17.56 -11.97
C LYS A 22 6.73 -16.96 -10.85
N GLY A 23 6.08 -16.36 -9.83
CA GLY A 23 6.79 -15.75 -8.72
C GLY A 23 7.16 -16.77 -7.66
N VAL A 24 8.41 -16.78 -7.24
CA VAL A 24 8.88 -17.70 -6.19
C VAL A 24 8.38 -17.23 -4.83
N PHE A 25 8.63 -15.99 -4.47
CA PHE A 25 8.33 -15.48 -3.13
C PHE A 25 6.83 -15.26 -2.92
N SER A 26 6.12 -14.72 -3.90
CA SER A 26 4.67 -14.51 -3.77
C SER A 26 3.91 -15.83 -3.61
N ARG A 27 4.36 -16.88 -4.30
CA ARG A 27 3.79 -18.22 -4.13
C ARG A 27 4.08 -18.80 -2.75
N PHE A 28 5.31 -18.63 -2.27
CA PHE A 28 5.68 -19.03 -0.90
C PHE A 28 4.77 -18.37 0.12
N LEU A 29 4.56 -17.06 0.01
CA LEU A 29 3.70 -16.32 0.94
C LEU A 29 2.26 -16.83 0.94
N HIS A 30 1.71 -17.13 -0.23
CA HIS A 30 0.34 -17.61 -0.33
C HIS A 30 0.19 -19.06 0.10
N ASP A 31 1.14 -19.90 -0.25
CA ASP A 31 0.98 -21.36 -0.15
C ASP A 31 1.55 -21.92 1.17
N GLU A 32 2.57 -21.30 1.73
CA GLU A 32 3.34 -21.89 2.84
C GLU A 32 3.46 -21.00 4.07
N PHE A 33 3.34 -19.67 3.93
CA PHE A 33 3.47 -18.74 5.05
C PHE A 33 2.18 -18.75 5.88
N ARG A 34 2.32 -18.88 7.19
CA ARG A 34 1.18 -19.00 8.12
C ARG A 34 1.28 -17.96 9.24
N PRO A 35 0.13 -17.57 9.84
CA PRO A 35 0.13 -16.68 10.99
C PRO A 35 1.07 -17.18 12.10
N GLY A 36 1.83 -16.27 12.68
CA GLY A 36 2.83 -16.60 13.70
C GLY A 36 4.22 -16.82 13.15
N ALA A 37 4.37 -17.02 11.84
CA ALA A 37 5.68 -17.10 11.21
C ALA A 37 6.33 -15.72 11.10
N THR A 38 7.65 -15.69 10.99
CA THR A 38 8.41 -14.45 10.92
C THR A 38 9.13 -14.32 9.59
N LEU A 39 9.27 -13.08 9.14
CA LEU A 39 10.04 -12.71 7.97
C LEU A 39 11.02 -11.61 8.33
N GLU A 40 12.14 -11.57 7.63
CA GLU A 40 13.01 -10.41 7.63
C GLU A 40 12.62 -9.50 6.48
N ALA A 41 12.55 -8.19 6.75
CA ALA A 41 12.24 -7.20 5.75
C ALA A 41 13.23 -6.05 5.83
N ALA A 42 13.59 -5.50 4.68
CA ALA A 42 14.40 -4.30 4.56
C ALA A 42 13.54 -3.17 3.99
N GLY A 43 13.75 -1.98 4.50
CA GLY A 43 13.00 -0.82 4.05
C GLY A 43 12.44 0.00 5.21
N PRO A 44 11.45 0.87 4.96
CA PRO A 44 10.84 1.12 3.66
C PRO A 44 11.77 1.89 2.72
N GLN A 45 11.53 1.75 1.41
CA GLN A 45 12.29 2.42 0.36
C GLN A 45 11.33 2.94 -0.70
N GLY A 46 11.80 3.91 -1.50
CA GLY A 46 11.05 4.43 -2.62
C GLY A 46 10.67 5.89 -2.47
N VAL A 47 10.19 6.45 -3.57
CA VAL A 47 9.87 7.88 -3.68
C VAL A 47 8.41 8.15 -4.09
N PHE A 48 7.61 7.09 -4.22
CA PHE A 48 6.19 7.23 -4.54
C PHE A 48 5.41 7.56 -3.28
N THR A 49 5.34 8.84 -2.97
CA THR A 49 4.76 9.34 -1.72
C THR A 49 3.90 10.57 -1.96
N PHE A 50 2.93 10.77 -1.06
CA PHE A 50 2.13 11.99 -1.01
C PHE A 50 1.84 12.30 0.45
N THR A 51 2.26 13.49 0.92
CA THR A 51 2.14 13.86 2.32
C THR A 51 0.99 14.82 2.59
N GLY A 52 0.37 15.38 1.56
CA GLY A 52 -0.70 16.36 1.67
C GLY A 52 -0.24 17.80 1.44
N SER A 53 1.07 18.06 1.50
CA SER A 53 1.62 19.42 1.30
C SER A 53 1.93 19.74 -0.17
N GLU A 54 1.95 18.71 -1.03
CA GLU A 54 2.38 18.85 -2.42
C GLU A 54 1.32 19.48 -3.33
N ALA A 55 0.04 19.33 -2.97
CA ALA A 55 -1.08 19.83 -3.77
C ALA A 55 -2.33 19.98 -2.92
N SER A 56 -3.33 20.71 -3.44
CA SER A 56 -4.64 20.87 -2.81
C SER A 56 -5.70 19.92 -3.37
N SER A 57 -5.38 19.22 -4.45
CA SER A 57 -6.23 18.21 -5.06
C SER A 57 -5.37 17.06 -5.55
N LEU A 58 -5.92 15.85 -5.53
CA LEU A 58 -5.19 14.64 -5.86
C LEU A 58 -6.05 13.71 -6.71
N VAL A 59 -5.49 13.22 -7.79
CA VAL A 59 -6.08 12.14 -8.59
C VAL A 59 -5.17 10.93 -8.49
N LEU A 60 -5.73 9.82 -8.04
CA LEU A 60 -5.05 8.55 -7.91
C LEU A 60 -5.56 7.61 -9.01
N ILE A 61 -4.64 7.03 -9.75
CA ILE A 61 -4.98 6.11 -10.84
C ILE A 61 -4.25 4.80 -10.60
N GLY A 62 -4.99 3.71 -10.49
CA GLY A 62 -4.42 2.40 -10.22
C GLY A 62 -5.10 1.29 -10.98
N ALA A 63 -4.33 0.23 -11.23
CA ALA A 63 -4.83 -0.98 -11.89
C ALA A 63 -4.37 -2.20 -11.10
N GLY A 64 -5.28 -3.15 -10.90
CA GLY A 64 -4.98 -4.39 -10.19
C GLY A 64 -4.34 -4.14 -8.82
N VAL A 65 -3.27 -4.85 -8.51
CA VAL A 65 -2.54 -4.71 -7.25
C VAL A 65 -1.81 -3.37 -7.12
N GLY A 66 -1.70 -2.61 -8.20
CA GLY A 66 -1.14 -1.25 -8.18
C GLY A 66 -1.96 -0.26 -7.34
N VAL A 67 -3.14 -0.66 -6.88
CA VAL A 67 -3.94 0.15 -5.96
C VAL A 67 -3.32 0.23 -4.55
N THR A 68 -2.44 -0.67 -4.18
CA THR A 68 -1.93 -0.76 -2.80
C THR A 68 -1.26 0.51 -2.29
N PRO A 69 -0.35 1.19 -3.02
CA PRO A 69 0.19 2.46 -2.53
C PRO A 69 -0.87 3.56 -2.45
N LEU A 70 -1.87 3.51 -3.33
CA LEU A 70 -2.96 4.49 -3.33
C LEU A 70 -3.83 4.34 -2.09
N VAL A 71 -4.09 3.11 -1.66
CA VAL A 71 -4.84 2.83 -0.43
C VAL A 71 -4.09 3.36 0.79
N SER A 72 -2.77 3.19 0.84
CA SER A 72 -1.95 3.75 1.91
C SER A 72 -2.09 5.27 1.99
N VAL A 73 -2.00 5.95 0.85
CA VAL A 73 -2.17 7.40 0.76
C VAL A 73 -3.56 7.81 1.23
N LEU A 74 -4.61 7.14 0.74
CA LEU A 74 -5.99 7.46 1.14
C LEU A 74 -6.21 7.29 2.64
N ARG A 75 -5.70 6.22 3.21
CA ARG A 75 -5.79 5.97 4.66
C ARG A 75 -5.08 7.06 5.45
N TYR A 76 -3.91 7.49 4.99
CA TYR A 76 -3.17 8.58 5.62
C TYR A 76 -3.94 9.89 5.56
N LEU A 77 -4.42 10.27 4.39
CA LEU A 77 -5.17 11.52 4.20
C LEU A 77 -6.46 11.53 5.02
N THR A 78 -7.14 10.39 5.12
CA THR A 78 -8.33 10.25 5.94
C THR A 78 -8.00 10.40 7.42
N ALA A 79 -6.96 9.72 7.90
CA ALA A 79 -6.56 9.75 9.30
C ALA A 79 -6.10 11.14 9.74
N THR A 80 -5.46 11.89 8.85
CA THR A 80 -4.97 13.24 9.14
C THR A 80 -5.99 14.34 8.80
N LYS A 81 -7.18 13.96 8.32
CA LYS A 81 -8.25 14.89 7.94
C LYS A 81 -7.80 15.93 6.92
N TRP A 82 -7.09 15.46 5.90
CA TRP A 82 -6.62 16.34 4.83
C TRP A 82 -7.79 17.04 4.14
N PRO A 83 -7.76 18.39 4.01
CA PRO A 83 -8.90 19.15 3.51
C PRO A 83 -9.05 19.15 1.97
N GLY A 84 -8.10 18.59 1.25
CA GLY A 84 -8.12 18.61 -0.21
C GLY A 84 -9.13 17.62 -0.81
N ASN A 85 -9.27 17.67 -2.11
CA ASN A 85 -10.15 16.81 -2.87
C ASN A 85 -9.36 15.63 -3.44
N VAL A 86 -9.91 14.42 -3.32
CA VAL A 86 -9.30 13.22 -3.86
C VAL A 86 -10.25 12.53 -4.80
N ALA A 87 -9.77 12.13 -5.97
CA ALA A 87 -10.46 11.24 -6.90
C ALA A 87 -9.63 9.99 -7.11
N LEU A 88 -10.28 8.83 -7.08
CA LEU A 88 -9.65 7.55 -7.35
C LEU A 88 -10.25 6.94 -8.62
N LEU A 89 -9.40 6.65 -9.58
CA LEU A 89 -9.74 5.88 -10.77
C LEU A 89 -9.09 4.50 -10.65
N PHE A 90 -9.92 3.47 -10.63
CA PHE A 90 -9.43 2.12 -10.43
C PHE A 90 -9.93 1.19 -11.53
N VAL A 91 -9.00 0.43 -12.09
CA VAL A 91 -9.28 -0.57 -13.13
C VAL A 91 -8.94 -1.95 -12.58
N CYS A 92 -9.90 -2.84 -12.66
CA CYS A 92 -9.72 -4.22 -12.21
C CYS A 92 -8.89 -5.04 -13.20
#